data_72fc8201cbd05e960001e04fa883edad
#
_entry.id   72fc8201cbd05e960001e04fa883edad
#
_cell.length_a   1.000
_cell.length_b   1.000
_cell.length_c   1.000
_cell.angle_alpha   90.00
_cell.angle_beta   90.00
_cell.angle_gamma   90.00
#
_symmetry.space_group_name_H-M   'P 1'
#
loop_
_entity.id
_entity.type
_entity.pdbx_description
1 polymer ?
#
loop_
_entity_poly.entity_id
_entity_poly.type
_entity_poly.pdbx_seq_one_letter_code
_entity_poly.pdbx_strand_id
1 'polypeptide(L)'
;MKTYFLFICAICCYLTGNAHSTEYNIFQFGASKDTSVVQTQAINAAIENCHRQGGGKVIIPSGIYKSGTIFLKDNVELHLESGAYLYASDNYDDFPVQPQASYRS
;
A
#
# COMPACT_ATOMS: atom_id res chain seq x y z
N MET A 1 -25.28 -14.73 -34.08
CA MET A 1 -24.98 -15.91 -33.28
C MET A 1 -23.53 -16.06 -33.03
N LYS A 2 -22.74 -16.19 -34.08
CA LYS A 2 -21.33 -16.41 -33.92
C LYS A 2 -20.62 -15.24 -33.26
N THR A 3 -21.17 -14.07 -33.43
CA THR A 3 -20.61 -12.88 -32.83
C THR A 3 -20.65 -12.96 -31.33
N TYR A 4 -21.70 -13.52 -30.79
CA TYR A 4 -21.81 -13.66 -29.34
C TYR A 4 -20.77 -14.60 -28.79
N PHE A 5 -20.53 -15.67 -29.50
CA PHE A 5 -19.54 -16.64 -29.07
C PHE A 5 -18.17 -16.02 -28.97
N LEU A 6 -17.79 -15.29 -30.00
CA LEU A 6 -16.47 -14.62 -30.01
C LEU A 6 -16.35 -13.62 -28.90
N PHE A 7 -17.43 -12.90 -28.63
CA PHE A 7 -17.45 -11.91 -27.57
C PHE A 7 -17.18 -12.56 -26.22
N ILE A 8 -17.82 -13.69 -25.97
CA ILE A 8 -17.62 -14.41 -24.72
C ILE A 8 -16.21 -14.89 -24.57
N CYS A 9 -15.61 -15.38 -25.62
CA CYS A 9 -14.22 -15.81 -25.57
C CYS A 9 -13.28 -14.66 -25.25
N ALA A 10 -13.54 -13.51 -25.83
CA ALA A 10 -12.69 -12.35 -25.56
C ALA A 10 -12.76 -11.95 -24.09
N ILE A 11 -13.95 -12.01 -23.51
CA ILE A 11 -14.11 -11.70 -22.10
C ILE A 11 -13.36 -12.70 -21.24
N CYS A 12 -13.46 -13.97 -21.56
CA CYS A 12 -12.74 -14.98 -20.80
C CYS A 12 -11.24 -14.75 -20.84
N CYS A 13 -10.70 -14.46 -22.00
CA CYS A 13 -9.28 -14.18 -22.11
C CYS A 13 -8.87 -12.97 -21.31
N TYR A 14 -9.70 -11.96 -21.34
CA TYR A 14 -9.42 -10.75 -20.59
C TYR A 14 -9.36 -11.04 -19.09
N LEU A 15 -10.32 -11.79 -18.58
CA LEU A 15 -10.35 -12.11 -17.16
C LEU A 15 -9.15 -12.94 -16.73
N THR A 16 -8.73 -13.87 -17.56
CA THR A 16 -7.58 -14.68 -17.21
C THR A 16 -6.29 -13.92 -17.31
N GLY A 17 -6.26 -12.82 -18.05
CA GLY A 17 -5.06 -12.02 -18.18
C GLY A 17 -4.84 -11.03 -17.06
N ASN A 18 -5.68 -11.01 -16.06
CA ASN A 18 -5.62 -10.02 -15.00
C ASN A 18 -4.89 -10.50 -13.75
N ALA A 19 -3.94 -11.36 -13.91
CA ALA A 19 -3.22 -11.92 -12.77
C ALA A 19 -1.99 -11.08 -12.43
N HIS A 20 -2.13 -9.77 -12.38
CA HIS A 20 -1.02 -8.90 -11.99
C HIS A 20 -1.35 -8.21 -10.67
N SER A 21 -0.33 -7.78 -9.97
CA SER A 21 -0.51 -7.18 -8.67
C SER A 21 -1.18 -5.81 -8.81
N THR A 22 -2.02 -5.49 -7.86
CA THR A 22 -2.68 -4.20 -7.79
C THR A 22 -1.78 -3.23 -7.01
N GLU A 23 -1.82 -1.98 -7.41
CA GLU A 23 -0.99 -0.96 -6.80
C GLU A 23 -1.86 0.13 -6.21
N TYR A 24 -1.48 0.59 -5.03
CA TYR A 24 -2.19 1.64 -4.31
C TYR A 24 -1.18 2.71 -3.92
N ASN A 25 -1.42 3.92 -4.38
CA ASN A 25 -0.55 5.05 -4.09
C ASN A 25 -1.00 5.69 -2.79
N ILE A 26 -0.06 6.02 -1.89
CA ILE A 26 -0.43 6.59 -0.60
C ILE A 26 -1.17 7.92 -0.72
N PHE A 27 -0.99 8.65 -1.82
CA PHE A 27 -1.74 9.89 -2.03
C PHE A 27 -3.24 9.65 -2.18
N GLN A 28 -3.64 8.46 -2.58
CA GLN A 28 -5.05 8.10 -2.63
C GLN A 28 -5.67 7.97 -1.24
N PHE A 29 -4.84 7.93 -0.22
CA PHE A 29 -5.27 7.74 1.16
C PHE A 29 -4.96 8.93 2.05
N GLY A 30 -4.68 10.07 1.44
CA GLY A 30 -4.52 11.30 2.18
C GLY A 30 -3.09 11.74 2.43
N ALA A 31 -2.11 11.03 1.90
CA ALA A 31 -0.73 11.47 2.06
C ALA A 31 -0.49 12.75 1.26
N SER A 32 0.51 13.50 1.70
CA SER A 32 0.91 14.72 1.01
C SER A 32 2.43 14.84 1.04
N LYS A 33 2.94 15.80 0.30
CA LYS A 33 4.38 16.06 0.29
C LYS A 33 4.80 17.11 1.31
N ASP A 34 3.90 17.50 2.19
CA ASP A 34 4.18 18.46 3.23
C ASP A 34 5.04 17.76 4.30
N THR A 35 6.28 18.17 4.42
CA THR A 35 7.23 17.53 5.34
C THR A 35 6.96 17.86 6.79
N SER A 36 6.08 18.80 7.07
CA SER A 36 5.68 19.11 8.45
C SER A 36 4.59 18.19 8.96
N VAL A 37 4.01 17.38 8.08
CA VAL A 37 2.89 16.48 8.43
C VAL A 37 3.40 15.05 8.44
N VAL A 38 3.02 14.32 9.49
CA VAL A 38 3.35 12.91 9.61
C VAL A 38 2.34 12.12 8.77
N GLN A 39 2.83 11.19 7.96
CA GLN A 39 2.02 10.46 6.99
C GLN A 39 1.60 9.08 7.47
N THR A 40 1.70 8.83 8.77
CA THR A 40 1.45 7.50 9.34
C THR A 40 0.08 6.95 8.97
N GLN A 41 -0.96 7.77 9.13
CA GLN A 41 -2.32 7.29 8.89
C GLN A 41 -2.53 6.94 7.43
N ALA A 42 -2.02 7.77 6.52
CA ALA A 42 -2.21 7.52 5.10
C ALA A 42 -1.50 6.25 4.67
N ILE A 43 -0.27 6.04 5.15
CA ILE A 43 0.49 4.85 4.80
C ILE A 43 -0.20 3.60 5.34
N ASN A 44 -0.60 3.63 6.60
CA ASN A 44 -1.27 2.46 7.19
C ASN A 44 -2.63 2.21 6.57
N ALA A 45 -3.36 3.25 6.19
CA ALA A 45 -4.63 3.08 5.50
C ALA A 45 -4.45 2.42 4.14
N ALA A 46 -3.40 2.80 3.41
CA ALA A 46 -3.11 2.20 2.13
C ALA A 46 -2.76 0.71 2.31
N ILE A 47 -1.94 0.40 3.31
CA ILE A 47 -1.56 -0.98 3.60
C ILE A 47 -2.80 -1.82 3.96
N GLU A 48 -3.64 -1.28 4.82
CA GLU A 48 -4.84 -1.98 5.24
C GLU A 48 -5.77 -2.25 4.07
N ASN A 49 -5.98 -1.25 3.23
CA ASN A 49 -6.83 -1.42 2.05
C ASN A 49 -6.24 -2.45 1.09
N CYS A 50 -4.95 -2.38 0.86
CA CYS A 50 -4.28 -3.33 -0.02
C CYS A 50 -4.47 -4.76 0.49
N HIS A 51 -4.30 -4.94 1.79
CA HIS A 51 -4.47 -6.24 2.41
C HIS A 51 -5.90 -6.75 2.25
N ARG A 52 -6.89 -5.90 2.49
CA ARG A 52 -8.30 -6.29 2.37
C ARG A 52 -8.68 -6.64 0.95
N GLN A 53 -8.01 -6.06 -0.02
CA GLN A 53 -8.28 -6.34 -1.44
C GLN A 53 -7.52 -7.57 -1.95
N GLY A 54 -6.85 -8.29 -1.08
CA GLY A 54 -6.15 -9.51 -1.47
C GLY A 54 -4.65 -9.36 -1.64
N GLY A 55 -4.11 -8.18 -1.42
CA GLY A 55 -2.68 -7.95 -1.51
C GLY A 55 -2.30 -7.13 -2.72
N GLY A 56 -1.02 -6.83 -2.82
CA GLY A 56 -0.48 -6.02 -3.90
C GLY A 56 0.63 -5.13 -3.40
N LYS A 57 0.78 -3.97 -4.02
CA LYS A 57 1.82 -3.03 -3.67
C LYS A 57 1.23 -1.73 -3.16
N VAL A 58 1.84 -1.19 -2.11
CA VAL A 58 1.58 0.18 -1.67
C VAL A 58 2.77 1.02 -2.14
N ILE A 59 2.48 2.01 -2.95
CA ILE A 59 3.51 2.81 -3.62
C ILE A 59 3.73 4.10 -2.84
N ILE A 60 4.99 4.35 -2.48
CA ILE A 60 5.41 5.64 -1.91
C ILE A 60 6.20 6.35 -3.01
N PRO A 61 5.61 7.36 -3.65
CA PRO A 61 6.28 8.06 -4.76
C PRO A 61 7.46 8.86 -4.27
N SER A 62 8.28 9.33 -5.19
CA SER A 62 9.43 10.14 -4.82
C SER A 62 9.00 11.34 -3.98
N GLY A 63 9.82 11.69 -3.02
CA GLY A 63 9.52 12.76 -2.06
C GLY A 63 10.04 12.38 -0.69
N ILE A 64 9.83 13.26 0.26
CA ILE A 64 10.31 13.08 1.64
C ILE A 64 9.09 12.95 2.54
N TYR A 65 9.04 11.86 3.30
CA TYR A 65 7.90 11.55 4.14
C TYR A 65 8.37 11.17 5.53
N LYS A 66 7.61 11.61 6.54
CA LYS A 66 7.82 11.17 7.92
C LYS A 66 6.69 10.26 8.34
N SER A 67 7.01 9.27 9.15
CA SER A 67 5.99 8.34 9.62
C SER A 67 6.35 7.83 11.01
N GLY A 68 5.32 7.52 11.79
CA GLY A 68 5.46 6.72 12.97
C GLY A 68 5.39 5.24 12.62
N THR A 69 4.77 4.46 13.49
CA THR A 69 4.72 3.01 13.31
C THR A 69 3.90 2.61 12.09
N ILE A 70 4.50 1.79 11.25
CA ILE A 70 3.85 1.25 10.07
C ILE A 70 3.56 -0.23 10.33
N PHE A 71 2.33 -0.64 10.09
CA PHE A 71 1.89 -2.01 10.32
C PHE A 71 1.76 -2.73 9.00
N LEU A 72 2.78 -3.51 8.64
CA LEU A 72 2.74 -4.30 7.42
C LEU A 72 1.79 -5.46 7.59
N LYS A 73 1.17 -5.85 6.50
CA LYS A 73 0.20 -6.94 6.48
C LYS A 73 0.63 -8.00 5.47
N ASP A 74 0.05 -9.18 5.59
CA ASP A 74 0.34 -10.26 4.67
C ASP A 74 -0.04 -9.86 3.24
N ASN A 75 0.78 -10.30 2.31
CA ASN A 75 0.56 -10.11 0.88
C ASN A 75 0.64 -8.65 0.44
N VAL A 76 1.22 -7.79 1.26
CA VAL A 76 1.39 -6.36 0.93
C VAL A 76 2.87 -6.06 0.82
N GLU A 77 3.26 -5.51 -0.30
CA GLU A 77 4.61 -5.02 -0.50
C GLU A 77 4.61 -3.50 -0.37
N LEU A 78 5.48 -2.98 0.49
CA LEU A 78 5.66 -1.53 0.58
C LEU A 78 6.79 -1.17 -0.37
N HIS A 79 6.44 -0.42 -1.41
CA HIS A 79 7.38 -0.12 -2.49
C HIS A 79 7.68 1.36 -2.52
N LEU A 80 8.93 1.70 -2.25
CA LEU A 80 9.39 3.08 -2.34
C LEU A 80 9.99 3.31 -3.73
N GLU A 81 9.43 4.26 -4.45
CA GLU A 81 9.94 4.60 -5.76
C GLU A 81 11.29 5.31 -5.64
N SER A 82 12.01 5.35 -6.74
CA SER A 82 13.27 6.04 -6.79
C SER A 82 13.08 7.49 -6.35
N GLY A 83 13.92 7.95 -5.43
CA GLY A 83 13.79 9.29 -4.88
C GLY A 83 12.81 9.43 -3.74
N ALA A 84 12.25 8.32 -3.26
CA ALA A 84 11.41 8.36 -2.08
C ALA A 84 12.26 8.16 -0.82
N TYR A 85 12.02 9.01 0.19
CA TYR A 85 12.70 8.92 1.47
C TYR A 85 11.65 8.86 2.56
N LEU A 86 11.73 7.83 3.38
CA LEU A 86 10.80 7.64 4.48
C LEU A 86 11.57 7.69 5.78
N TYR A 87 11.31 8.72 6.58
CA TYR A 87 12.00 8.97 7.82
C TYR A 87 11.10 8.68 9.01
N ALA A 88 11.72 8.24 10.09
CA ALA A 88 10.99 8.10 11.35
C ALA A 88 10.66 9.47 11.92
N SER A 89 9.47 9.61 12.46
CA SER A 89 9.07 10.79 13.20
C SER A 89 9.94 10.92 14.45
N ASP A 90 10.22 12.14 14.86
CA ASP A 90 10.95 12.38 16.11
C ASP A 90 10.02 12.66 17.29
N ASN A 91 8.73 12.45 17.11
CA ASN A 91 7.73 12.57 18.17
C ASN A 91 7.40 11.18 18.71
N TYR A 92 7.66 10.96 19.99
CA TYR A 92 7.39 9.66 20.60
C TYR A 92 5.93 9.23 20.51
N ASP A 93 5.01 10.19 20.46
CA ASP A 93 3.58 9.85 20.38
C ASP A 93 3.22 9.16 19.08
N ASP A 94 4.08 9.26 18.06
CA ASP A 94 3.86 8.59 16.79
C ASP A 94 4.23 7.12 16.83
N PHE A 95 4.77 6.65 17.95
CA PHE A 95 5.23 5.27 18.11
C PHE A 95 4.64 4.67 19.37
N PRO A 96 3.34 4.34 19.37
CA PRO A 96 2.72 3.77 20.56
C PRO A 96 3.34 2.44 20.93
N VAL A 97 3.35 2.16 22.22
CA VAL A 97 3.91 0.92 22.74
C VAL A 97 3.11 -0.26 22.19
N GLN A 98 3.82 -1.26 21.66
CA GLN A 98 3.19 -2.43 21.08
C GLN A 98 3.20 -3.57 22.07
N PRO A 99 2.23 -4.49 21.99
CA PRO A 99 2.23 -5.68 22.84
C PRO A 99 3.49 -6.50 22.58
N GLN A 100 4.06 -7.04 23.64
CA GLN A 100 5.30 -7.80 23.54
C GLN A 100 5.09 -9.29 23.37
N ALA A 101 3.87 -9.76 23.50
CA ALA A 101 3.61 -11.18 23.51
C ALA A 101 4.08 -11.90 22.26
N SER A 102 4.07 -11.21 21.16
CA SER A 102 4.40 -11.82 19.88
C SER A 102 5.90 -11.92 19.62
N TYR A 103 6.73 -11.32 20.46
CA TYR A 103 8.16 -11.30 20.21
C TYR A 103 8.89 -12.31 21.05
N ARG A 104 9.58 -13.15 20.34
CA ARG A 104 10.47 -14.12 20.96
C ARG A 104 11.79 -14.04 20.25
N SER A 105 12.80 -13.72 20.91
CA SER A 105 14.12 -13.68 20.27
C SER A 105 14.90 -14.93 20.51
#